data_d1ca2d570e6214e10e59757139326255
#
_entry.id   d1ca2d570e6214e10e59757139326255
#
_cell.length_a   1.000
_cell.length_b   1.000
_cell.length_c   1.000
_cell.angle_alpha   90.00
_cell.angle_beta   90.00
_cell.angle_gamma   90.00
#
_symmetry.space_group_name_H-M   'P 1'
#
loop_
_entity.id
_entity.type
_entity.pdbx_description
1 polymer ?
#
loop_
_entity_poly.entity_id
_entity_poly.type
_entity_poly.pdbx_seq_one_letter_code
_entity_poly.pdbx_strand_id
1 'polypeptide(L)'
;MTKTASVVGGSISGLIIANLLLRSGWKVNVYEQSSRQLSDRGAGIVCHPKMIKTFSKLGINMPELGTWVEKRVYVSRDNETNRNFDYPQLVVSWNNIYSALLDKFPREHYHLGKTLNDVTTQSNHIRAVLNDTEIIESDLIIGADGIRSRVRNYITHANQPEYAGYIVWRAVSNLEDVSDIRKKQFTFYMDSNQQILGYPIQRNNMQSERYNLVWYKAIDQDELDRFLVDKYGKKHHYSVPPNRTHSNLIAEMLESASTELPHFFSNLISKSKAPFVSPVYDILTDRFSTGRVVLVGDAAAVARPHVGMGVTKALLDCVALHNKLEKISNIEEALSDYSIQQHRFADQIVNASRHLGSFIQKDQHSLNNELKGEEISYIVENTADYQFAIDEISDHYPRNSS
;
A
#
# COMPACT_ATOMS: atom_id res chain seq x y z
N MET A 1 -28.04 5.35 22.83
CA MET A 1 -26.63 5.56 23.27
C MET A 1 -25.76 5.81 22.05
N THR A 2 -24.77 6.65 22.15
CA THR A 2 -23.79 6.90 21.05
C THR A 2 -22.88 5.69 20.91
N LYS A 3 -22.80 5.11 19.72
CA LYS A 3 -21.92 3.96 19.45
C LYS A 3 -20.45 4.37 19.55
N THR A 4 -19.60 3.46 20.02
CA THR A 4 -18.16 3.65 20.22
C THR A 4 -17.35 2.71 19.34
N ALA A 5 -16.25 3.20 18.76
CA ALA A 5 -15.33 2.40 17.98
C ALA A 5 -13.87 2.63 18.38
N SER A 6 -13.12 1.55 18.51
CA SER A 6 -11.66 1.55 18.71
C SER A 6 -10.98 1.10 17.42
N VAL A 7 -10.16 1.98 16.82
CA VAL A 7 -9.40 1.71 15.62
C VAL A 7 -7.95 1.41 16.01
N VAL A 8 -7.49 0.21 15.71
CA VAL A 8 -6.11 -0.22 15.95
C VAL A 8 -5.29 -0.03 14.68
N GLY A 9 -4.32 0.91 14.74
CA GLY A 9 -3.52 1.36 13.61
C GLY A 9 -3.92 2.74 13.11
N GLY A 10 -3.03 3.72 13.27
CA GLY A 10 -3.25 5.14 12.98
C GLY A 10 -2.77 5.60 11.60
N SER A 11 -2.55 4.68 10.65
CA SER A 11 -2.15 5.00 9.28
C SER A 11 -3.36 5.40 8.41
N ILE A 12 -3.18 5.45 7.10
CA ILE A 12 -4.19 5.93 6.14
C ILE A 12 -5.52 5.19 6.30
N SER A 13 -5.54 3.86 6.32
CA SER A 13 -6.79 3.08 6.48
C SER A 13 -7.51 3.37 7.80
N GLY A 14 -6.74 3.42 8.91
CA GLY A 14 -7.32 3.73 10.21
C GLY A 14 -7.90 5.14 10.28
N LEU A 15 -7.21 6.13 9.73
CA LEU A 15 -7.70 7.51 9.68
C LEU A 15 -8.91 7.68 8.75
N ILE A 16 -8.97 6.93 7.63
CA ILE A 16 -10.14 6.97 6.74
C ILE A 16 -11.39 6.49 7.48
N ILE A 17 -11.34 5.29 8.06
CA ILE A 17 -12.52 4.74 8.75
C ILE A 17 -12.89 5.56 9.98
N ALA A 18 -11.89 6.06 10.72
CA ALA A 18 -12.13 6.93 11.88
C ALA A 18 -12.86 8.22 11.49
N ASN A 19 -12.43 8.91 10.43
CA ASN A 19 -13.08 10.12 9.94
C ASN A 19 -14.50 9.85 9.40
N LEU A 20 -14.73 8.71 8.75
CA LEU A 20 -16.06 8.31 8.26
C LEU A 20 -17.03 8.08 9.44
N LEU A 21 -16.62 7.31 10.43
CA LEU A 21 -17.44 7.00 11.60
C LEU A 21 -17.74 8.24 12.47
N LEU A 22 -16.75 9.12 12.67
CA LEU A 22 -16.98 10.40 13.36
C LEU A 22 -18.09 11.22 12.70
N ARG A 23 -18.11 11.29 11.37
CA ARG A 23 -19.12 12.02 10.61
C ARG A 23 -20.53 11.43 10.76
N SER A 24 -20.62 10.14 11.07
CA SER A 24 -21.88 9.44 11.38
C SER A 24 -22.23 9.45 12.86
N GLY A 25 -21.56 10.26 13.67
CA GLY A 25 -21.88 10.46 15.08
C GLY A 25 -21.35 9.38 16.05
N TRP A 26 -20.42 8.53 15.61
CA TRP A 26 -19.72 7.60 16.50
C TRP A 26 -18.69 8.34 17.37
N LYS A 27 -18.44 7.83 18.56
CA LYS A 27 -17.24 8.17 19.32
C LYS A 27 -16.11 7.24 18.91
N VAL A 28 -15.02 7.80 18.37
CA VAL A 28 -13.94 7.02 17.80
C VAL A 28 -12.61 7.37 18.46
N ASN A 29 -11.86 6.36 18.90
CA ASN A 29 -10.46 6.49 19.30
C ASN A 29 -9.57 5.69 18.36
N VAL A 30 -8.43 6.26 17.98
CA VAL A 30 -7.39 5.63 17.17
C VAL A 30 -6.18 5.34 18.04
N TYR A 31 -5.68 4.11 18.00
CA TYR A 31 -4.52 3.63 18.76
C TYR A 31 -3.40 3.22 17.82
N GLU A 32 -2.30 3.97 17.82
CA GLU A 32 -1.12 3.76 16.99
C GLU A 32 0.06 3.29 17.85
N GLN A 33 0.71 2.18 17.42
CA GLN A 33 1.84 1.60 18.15
C GLN A 33 3.10 2.47 18.13
N SER A 34 3.28 3.30 17.09
CA SER A 34 4.40 4.23 17.01
C SER A 34 4.27 5.29 18.10
N SER A 35 5.36 5.56 18.82
CA SER A 35 5.42 6.68 19.80
C SER A 35 5.54 8.05 19.15
N ARG A 36 5.69 8.13 17.82
CA ARG A 36 5.79 9.35 17.03
C ARG A 36 4.81 9.30 15.87
N GLN A 37 4.41 10.46 15.39
CA GLN A 37 3.60 10.56 14.17
C GLN A 37 4.28 9.85 13.00
N LEU A 38 3.47 9.27 12.14
CA LEU A 38 3.92 8.49 10.98
C LEU A 38 4.31 9.46 9.86
N SER A 39 5.47 10.11 9.97
CA SER A 39 6.05 10.91 8.90
C SER A 39 7.08 10.10 8.12
N ASP A 40 7.31 10.49 6.86
CA ASP A 40 8.38 9.98 5.96
C ASP A 40 8.37 8.45 5.75
N ARG A 41 7.20 7.83 5.83
CA ARG A 41 7.05 6.37 5.70
C ARG A 41 6.69 5.87 4.31
N GLY A 42 6.40 6.77 3.38
CA GLY A 42 5.82 6.34 2.12
C GLY A 42 6.46 6.89 0.87
N ALA A 43 6.18 6.17 -0.20
CA ALA A 43 6.45 6.56 -1.57
C ALA A 43 5.24 7.32 -2.16
N GLY A 44 5.28 7.61 -3.45
CA GLY A 44 4.15 8.13 -4.18
C GLY A 44 3.01 7.11 -4.28
N ILE A 45 1.80 7.61 -4.26
CA ILE A 45 0.55 6.86 -4.39
C ILE A 45 -0.14 7.33 -5.65
N VAL A 46 -0.48 6.40 -6.54
CA VAL A 46 -1.35 6.69 -7.69
C VAL A 46 -2.78 6.84 -7.20
N CYS A 47 -3.42 7.94 -7.58
CA CYS A 47 -4.77 8.28 -7.14
C CYS A 47 -5.79 7.93 -8.23
N HIS A 48 -6.50 6.86 -8.05
CA HIS A 48 -7.56 6.45 -8.96
C HIS A 48 -8.81 7.36 -8.87
N PRO A 49 -9.61 7.48 -9.92
CA PRO A 49 -10.79 8.38 -9.93
C PRO A 49 -11.75 8.16 -8.76
N LYS A 50 -11.97 6.91 -8.37
CA LYS A 50 -12.81 6.56 -7.22
C LYS A 50 -12.24 7.09 -5.91
N MET A 51 -10.90 7.04 -5.75
CA MET A 51 -10.21 7.57 -4.60
C MET A 51 -10.37 9.09 -4.53
N ILE A 52 -10.08 9.81 -5.61
CA ILE A 52 -10.22 11.28 -5.69
C ILE A 52 -11.64 11.71 -5.29
N LYS A 53 -12.66 11.05 -5.88
CA LYS A 53 -14.08 11.33 -5.57
C LYS A 53 -14.42 11.09 -4.10
N THR A 54 -13.86 10.04 -3.49
CA THR A 54 -14.18 9.71 -2.09
C THR A 54 -13.49 10.67 -1.11
N PHE A 55 -12.23 11.02 -1.37
CA PHE A 55 -11.52 12.01 -0.56
C PHE A 55 -12.16 13.41 -0.64
N SER A 56 -12.67 13.80 -1.81
CA SER A 56 -13.45 15.03 -1.96
C SER A 56 -14.67 15.07 -1.01
N LYS A 57 -15.37 13.93 -0.83
CA LYS A 57 -16.46 13.82 0.15
C LYS A 57 -15.98 13.99 1.60
N LEU A 58 -14.75 13.64 1.90
CA LEU A 58 -14.11 13.89 3.20
C LEU A 58 -13.61 15.34 3.33
N GLY A 59 -13.80 16.17 2.31
CA GLY A 59 -13.34 17.56 2.27
C GLY A 59 -11.83 17.67 2.08
N ILE A 60 -11.22 16.70 1.36
CA ILE A 60 -9.81 16.67 0.99
C ILE A 60 -9.70 16.81 -0.52
N ASN A 61 -9.05 17.88 -0.99
CA ASN A 61 -8.82 18.15 -2.40
C ASN A 61 -7.54 17.46 -2.86
N MET A 62 -7.64 16.23 -3.34
CA MET A 62 -6.49 15.41 -3.76
C MET A 62 -5.64 16.06 -4.88
N PRO A 63 -6.20 16.72 -5.91
CA PRO A 63 -5.42 17.44 -6.92
C PRO A 63 -4.46 18.50 -6.34
N GLU A 64 -4.80 19.16 -5.25
CA GLU A 64 -3.91 20.14 -4.60
C GLU A 64 -2.77 19.51 -3.81
N LEU A 65 -2.88 18.22 -3.49
CA LEU A 65 -1.89 17.48 -2.71
C LEU A 65 -0.85 16.75 -3.57
N GLY A 66 -1.01 16.73 -4.89
CA GLY A 66 -0.21 15.90 -5.78
C GLY A 66 0.21 16.55 -7.08
N THR A 67 0.82 15.75 -7.92
CA THR A 67 1.31 16.13 -9.25
C THR A 67 0.65 15.26 -10.31
N TRP A 68 0.23 15.86 -11.42
CA TRP A 68 -0.27 15.13 -12.56
C TRP A 68 0.88 14.66 -13.45
N VAL A 69 0.89 13.38 -13.77
CA VAL A 69 1.66 12.80 -14.88
C VAL A 69 0.72 12.65 -16.08
N GLU A 70 1.24 12.94 -17.27
CA GLU A 70 0.43 12.98 -18.50
C GLU A 70 0.50 11.65 -19.26
N LYS A 71 1.65 10.98 -19.16
CA LYS A 71 1.98 9.83 -20.00
C LYS A 71 2.68 8.73 -19.22
N ARG A 72 2.52 7.50 -19.71
CA ARG A 72 3.36 6.36 -19.36
C ARG A 72 4.36 6.15 -20.47
N VAL A 73 5.62 5.95 -20.12
CA VAL A 73 6.70 5.82 -21.09
C VAL A 73 7.58 4.63 -20.72
N TYR A 74 7.77 3.71 -21.64
CA TYR A 74 8.79 2.67 -21.54
C TYR A 74 10.07 3.15 -22.22
N VAL A 75 11.20 2.97 -21.56
CA VAL A 75 12.53 3.26 -22.08
C VAL A 75 13.32 1.96 -22.21
N SER A 76 14.07 1.82 -23.31
CA SER A 76 15.03 0.75 -23.52
C SER A 76 16.29 0.93 -22.68
N ARG A 77 17.20 -0.03 -22.72
CA ARG A 77 18.48 0.02 -22.00
C ARG A 77 19.36 1.19 -22.39
N ASP A 78 19.33 1.60 -23.63
CA ASP A 78 20.04 2.76 -24.20
C ASP A 78 19.33 4.11 -23.99
N ASN A 79 18.28 4.13 -23.19
CA ASN A 79 17.43 5.27 -22.83
C ASN A 79 16.56 5.81 -23.98
N GLU A 80 16.42 5.10 -25.05
CA GLU A 80 15.47 5.46 -26.09
C GLU A 80 14.03 5.24 -25.62
N THR A 81 13.13 6.14 -26.01
CA THR A 81 11.70 5.97 -25.73
C THR A 81 11.09 5.04 -26.76
N ASN A 82 10.82 3.80 -26.37
CA ASN A 82 10.29 2.80 -27.27
C ASN A 82 8.76 2.75 -27.34
N ARG A 83 8.08 3.19 -26.27
CA ARG A 83 6.61 3.19 -26.17
C ARG A 83 6.13 4.36 -25.33
N ASN A 84 5.01 4.94 -25.74
CA ASN A 84 4.43 6.12 -25.12
C ASN A 84 2.91 5.99 -25.14
N PHE A 85 2.28 6.08 -23.97
CA PHE A 85 0.85 5.97 -23.79
C PHE A 85 0.32 7.23 -23.12
N ASP A 86 -0.67 7.88 -23.71
CA ASP A 86 -1.38 8.98 -23.07
C ASP A 86 -2.24 8.42 -21.93
N TYR A 87 -1.83 8.66 -20.71
CA TYR A 87 -2.49 8.14 -19.54
C TYR A 87 -2.35 9.12 -18.35
N PRO A 88 -3.21 10.15 -18.29
CA PRO A 88 -3.16 11.11 -17.20
C PRO A 88 -3.46 10.47 -15.84
N GLN A 89 -2.55 10.63 -14.89
CA GLN A 89 -2.72 10.12 -13.52
C GLN A 89 -2.27 11.15 -12.50
N LEU A 90 -3.04 11.26 -11.41
CA LEU A 90 -2.63 12.02 -10.24
C LEU A 90 -1.77 11.15 -9.35
N VAL A 91 -0.62 11.66 -8.93
CA VAL A 91 0.27 11.01 -7.98
C VAL A 91 0.44 11.90 -6.75
N VAL A 92 0.21 11.35 -5.57
CA VAL A 92 0.29 12.08 -4.30
C VAL A 92 1.28 11.36 -3.38
N SER A 93 2.06 12.10 -2.59
CA SER A 93 2.91 11.46 -1.59
C SER A 93 2.06 10.84 -0.46
N TRP A 94 2.54 9.73 0.09
CA TRP A 94 1.90 9.10 1.26
C TRP A 94 1.73 10.10 2.41
N ASN A 95 2.74 10.92 2.65
CA ASN A 95 2.72 11.94 3.71
C ASN A 95 1.60 12.96 3.53
N ASN A 96 1.35 13.40 2.29
CA ASN A 96 0.32 14.38 2.01
C ASN A 96 -1.07 13.82 2.32
N ILE A 97 -1.31 12.57 1.95
CA ILE A 97 -2.57 11.88 2.26
C ILE A 97 -2.73 11.70 3.77
N TYR A 98 -1.68 11.20 4.43
CA TYR A 98 -1.68 10.98 5.87
C TYR A 98 -1.95 12.28 6.65
N SER A 99 -1.21 13.34 6.35
CA SER A 99 -1.38 14.64 7.01
C SER A 99 -2.77 15.20 6.81
N ALA A 100 -3.29 15.17 5.57
CA ALA A 100 -4.63 15.67 5.26
C ALA A 100 -5.73 14.92 6.01
N LEU A 101 -5.59 13.60 6.19
CA LEU A 101 -6.52 12.80 6.98
C LEU A 101 -6.39 13.08 8.48
N LEU A 102 -5.16 13.20 8.98
CA LEU A 102 -4.88 13.45 10.38
C LEU A 102 -5.34 14.86 10.82
N ASP A 103 -5.30 15.85 9.93
CA ASP A 103 -5.79 17.20 10.20
C ASP A 103 -7.32 17.29 10.26
N LYS A 104 -8.04 16.29 9.75
CA LYS A 104 -9.49 16.16 9.88
C LYS A 104 -9.92 15.40 11.13
N PHE A 105 -8.99 14.73 11.81
CA PHE A 105 -9.29 13.90 12.98
C PHE A 105 -8.93 14.64 14.30
N PRO A 106 -9.80 14.62 15.34
CA PRO A 106 -9.51 15.25 16.63
C PRO A 106 -8.27 14.65 17.28
N ARG A 107 -7.29 15.47 17.60
CA ARG A 107 -5.98 15.04 18.11
C ARG A 107 -6.05 14.36 19.47
N GLU A 108 -6.99 14.74 20.31
CA GLU A 108 -7.27 14.15 21.62
C GLU A 108 -7.73 12.69 21.56
N HIS A 109 -8.24 12.26 20.40
CA HIS A 109 -8.68 10.89 20.15
C HIS A 109 -7.67 10.06 19.34
N TYR A 110 -6.48 10.61 19.06
CA TYR A 110 -5.40 9.94 18.36
C TYR A 110 -4.25 9.60 19.31
N HIS A 111 -4.18 8.36 19.76
CA HIS A 111 -3.29 7.91 20.84
C HIS A 111 -2.06 7.21 20.27
N LEU A 112 -0.88 7.82 20.47
CA LEU A 112 0.42 7.26 20.06
C LEU A 112 1.01 6.34 21.16
N GLY A 113 1.91 5.43 20.74
CA GLY A 113 2.58 4.50 21.66
C GLY A 113 1.65 3.44 22.25
N LYS A 114 0.54 3.12 21.55
CA LYS A 114 -0.47 2.17 22.02
C LYS A 114 -0.43 0.89 21.17
N THR A 115 0.04 -0.18 21.78
CA THR A 115 0.14 -1.49 21.13
C THR A 115 -0.96 -2.40 21.63
N LEU A 116 -1.75 -2.99 20.74
CA LEU A 116 -2.75 -4.00 21.10
C LEU A 116 -2.05 -5.28 21.54
N ASN A 117 -2.45 -5.83 22.67
CA ASN A 117 -1.94 -7.11 23.20
C ASN A 117 -2.99 -8.20 23.11
N ASP A 118 -4.23 -7.91 23.50
CA ASP A 118 -5.30 -8.91 23.55
C ASP A 118 -6.66 -8.30 23.23
N VAL A 119 -7.58 -9.15 22.79
CA VAL A 119 -8.99 -8.80 22.51
C VAL A 119 -9.88 -9.89 23.09
N THR A 120 -10.92 -9.49 23.82
CA THR A 120 -11.90 -10.40 24.42
C THR A 120 -13.32 -9.92 24.15
N THR A 121 -14.15 -10.79 23.60
CA THR A 121 -15.56 -10.51 23.35
C THR A 121 -16.36 -10.66 24.66
N GLN A 122 -17.18 -9.68 24.95
CA GLN A 122 -18.23 -9.71 25.98
C GLN A 122 -19.60 -9.69 25.31
N SER A 123 -20.67 -9.91 26.09
CA SER A 123 -22.03 -10.07 25.51
C SER A 123 -22.44 -8.92 24.57
N ASN A 124 -22.12 -7.65 24.88
CA ASN A 124 -22.56 -6.47 24.13
C ASN A 124 -21.44 -5.49 23.77
N HIS A 125 -20.20 -5.76 24.11
CA HIS A 125 -19.03 -4.92 23.83
C HIS A 125 -17.77 -5.74 23.68
N ILE A 126 -16.73 -5.11 23.18
CA ILE A 126 -15.39 -5.70 23.08
C ILE A 126 -14.50 -5.02 24.09
N ARG A 127 -13.74 -5.83 24.78
CA ARG A 127 -12.65 -5.42 25.66
C ARG A 127 -11.33 -5.69 24.96
N ALA A 128 -10.44 -4.72 24.92
CA ALA A 128 -9.07 -4.90 24.45
C ALA A 128 -8.06 -4.43 25.49
N VAL A 129 -6.88 -5.06 25.46
CA VAL A 129 -5.75 -4.73 26.34
C VAL A 129 -4.68 -4.06 25.49
N LEU A 130 -4.27 -2.86 25.88
CA LEU A 130 -3.18 -2.12 25.28
C LEU A 130 -1.99 -2.07 26.24
N ASN A 131 -0.77 -2.18 25.70
CA ASN A 131 0.48 -2.07 26.48
C ASN A 131 0.48 -2.94 27.75
N ASP A 132 -0.08 -4.16 27.65
CA ASP A 132 -0.20 -5.19 28.71
C ASP A 132 -1.12 -4.82 29.88
N THR A 133 -1.48 -3.57 30.09
CA THR A 133 -2.20 -3.12 31.29
C THR A 133 -3.40 -2.22 31.06
N GLU A 134 -3.43 -1.45 29.98
CA GLU A 134 -4.49 -0.49 29.70
C GLU A 134 -5.70 -1.19 29.06
N ILE A 135 -6.84 -1.11 29.71
CA ILE A 135 -8.07 -1.73 29.23
C ILE A 135 -8.93 -0.69 28.54
N ILE A 136 -9.37 -0.99 27.32
CA ILE A 136 -10.36 -0.21 26.60
C ILE A 136 -11.58 -1.06 26.28
N GLU A 137 -12.74 -0.41 26.24
CA GLU A 137 -14.01 -1.05 25.90
C GLU A 137 -14.69 -0.24 24.78
N SER A 138 -15.29 -0.93 23.82
CA SER A 138 -16.03 -0.31 22.72
C SER A 138 -17.06 -1.26 22.13
N ASP A 139 -18.02 -0.72 21.36
CA ASP A 139 -19.00 -1.49 20.63
C ASP A 139 -18.39 -2.22 19.43
N LEU A 140 -17.26 -1.72 18.92
CA LEU A 140 -16.60 -2.18 17.69
C LEU A 140 -15.08 -1.99 17.78
N ILE A 141 -14.32 -3.03 17.42
CA ILE A 141 -12.87 -2.95 17.16
C ILE A 141 -12.60 -3.08 15.67
N ILE A 142 -11.82 -2.16 15.11
CA ILE A 142 -11.40 -2.14 13.71
C ILE A 142 -9.89 -2.29 13.64
N GLY A 143 -9.42 -3.40 13.07
CA GLY A 143 -8.01 -3.64 12.75
C GLY A 143 -7.63 -2.95 11.45
N ALA A 144 -6.77 -1.92 11.57
CA ALA A 144 -6.15 -1.18 10.50
C ALA A 144 -4.61 -1.16 10.67
N ASP A 145 -4.08 -2.17 11.34
CA ASP A 145 -2.71 -2.30 11.84
C ASP A 145 -1.74 -2.97 10.84
N GLY A 146 -2.15 -3.01 9.57
CA GLY A 146 -1.30 -3.35 8.43
C GLY A 146 -0.96 -4.83 8.32
N ILE A 147 0.06 -5.14 7.52
CA ILE A 147 0.45 -6.53 7.20
C ILE A 147 0.77 -7.37 8.46
N ARG A 148 1.25 -6.74 9.53
CA ARG A 148 1.58 -7.39 10.81
C ARG A 148 0.41 -7.39 11.81
N SER A 149 -0.81 -7.36 11.31
CA SER A 149 -2.01 -7.17 12.12
C SER A 149 -2.10 -8.15 13.30
N ARG A 150 -2.20 -7.59 14.50
CA ARG A 150 -2.54 -8.34 15.73
C ARG A 150 -4.03 -8.60 15.81
N VAL A 151 -4.84 -7.67 15.30
CA VAL A 151 -6.30 -7.87 15.24
C VAL A 151 -6.64 -9.05 14.32
N ARG A 152 -5.90 -9.24 13.21
CA ARG A 152 -6.07 -10.43 12.34
C ARG A 152 -5.86 -11.72 13.10
N ASN A 153 -4.85 -11.81 13.95
CA ASN A 153 -4.56 -13.01 14.73
C ASN A 153 -5.69 -13.37 15.71
N TYR A 154 -6.49 -12.40 16.14
CA TYR A 154 -7.70 -12.66 16.91
C TYR A 154 -8.82 -13.27 16.05
N ILE A 155 -8.94 -12.83 14.79
CA ILE A 155 -10.00 -13.29 13.88
C ILE A 155 -9.68 -14.67 13.30
N THR A 156 -8.42 -14.89 12.90
CA THR A 156 -7.97 -16.13 12.25
C THR A 156 -6.48 -16.37 12.44
N HIS A 157 -6.09 -17.63 12.45
CA HIS A 157 -4.69 -18.06 12.44
C HIS A 157 -4.30 -18.74 11.11
N ALA A 158 -5.23 -18.81 10.13
CA ALA A 158 -5.08 -19.65 8.97
C ALA A 158 -4.01 -19.13 7.98
N ASN A 159 -3.91 -17.82 7.78
CA ASN A 159 -3.11 -17.25 6.71
C ASN A 159 -1.99 -16.35 7.22
N GLN A 160 -0.79 -16.58 6.71
CA GLN A 160 0.38 -15.72 6.93
C GLN A 160 0.75 -15.03 5.61
N PRO A 161 1.39 -13.84 5.64
CA PRO A 161 1.92 -13.23 4.43
C PRO A 161 2.89 -14.14 3.68
N GLU A 162 2.67 -14.29 2.38
CA GLU A 162 3.50 -15.09 1.48
C GLU A 162 4.51 -14.20 0.76
N TYR A 163 5.78 -14.61 0.73
CA TYR A 163 6.82 -13.90 0.01
C TYR A 163 6.61 -14.06 -1.50
N ALA A 164 6.69 -12.95 -2.22
CA ALA A 164 6.40 -12.90 -3.65
C ALA A 164 7.58 -13.30 -4.55
N GLY A 165 8.73 -13.71 -4.00
CA GLY A 165 9.93 -14.08 -4.79
C GLY A 165 10.76 -12.87 -5.26
N TYR A 166 10.49 -11.66 -4.78
CA TYR A 166 11.25 -10.46 -5.13
C TYR A 166 11.18 -9.38 -4.06
N ILE A 167 12.16 -8.49 -4.12
CA ILE A 167 12.27 -7.30 -3.26
C ILE A 167 11.89 -6.05 -4.04
N VAL A 168 11.64 -4.97 -3.31
CA VAL A 168 11.50 -3.63 -3.88
C VAL A 168 12.48 -2.66 -3.22
N TRP A 169 13.35 -2.07 -4.02
CA TRP A 169 14.13 -0.91 -3.66
C TRP A 169 13.30 0.35 -3.87
N ARG A 170 13.33 1.23 -2.90
CA ARG A 170 12.70 2.55 -2.98
C ARG A 170 13.74 3.62 -2.77
N ALA A 171 13.77 4.57 -3.68
CA ALA A 171 14.69 5.68 -3.66
C ALA A 171 13.97 6.98 -4.05
N VAL A 172 14.48 8.10 -3.58
CA VAL A 172 13.93 9.42 -3.89
C VAL A 172 15.09 10.34 -4.30
N SER A 173 15.00 10.92 -5.49
CA SER A 173 15.96 11.89 -6.03
C SER A 173 15.34 13.27 -6.13
N ASN A 174 16.16 14.30 -6.36
CA ASN A 174 15.64 15.64 -6.62
C ASN A 174 15.05 15.70 -8.02
N LEU A 175 13.94 16.42 -8.19
CA LEU A 175 13.32 16.58 -9.51
C LEU A 175 14.21 17.41 -10.48
N GLU A 176 15.09 18.25 -9.94
CA GLU A 176 16.09 19.00 -10.72
C GLU A 176 17.06 18.11 -11.51
N ASP A 177 17.30 16.88 -11.03
CA ASP A 177 18.13 15.89 -11.72
C ASP A 177 17.41 15.20 -12.89
N VAL A 178 16.13 15.50 -13.11
CA VAL A 178 15.27 14.89 -14.12
C VAL A 178 15.05 15.88 -15.27
N SER A 179 15.16 15.40 -16.51
CA SER A 179 14.88 16.23 -17.71
C SER A 179 13.41 16.67 -17.73
N ASP A 180 13.13 17.86 -18.27
CA ASP A 180 11.79 18.47 -18.24
C ASP A 180 10.70 17.59 -18.85
N ILE A 181 11.01 16.86 -19.92
CA ILE A 181 10.06 15.94 -20.54
C ILE A 181 9.66 14.81 -19.59
N ARG A 182 10.57 14.31 -18.76
CA ARG A 182 10.31 13.20 -17.83
C ARG A 182 9.64 13.64 -16.51
N LYS A 183 9.64 14.92 -16.22
CA LYS A 183 8.93 15.48 -15.04
C LYS A 183 7.41 15.33 -15.13
N LYS A 184 6.88 14.99 -16.30
CA LYS A 184 5.45 14.78 -16.55
C LYS A 184 5.13 13.34 -16.94
N GLN A 185 6.07 12.42 -16.73
CA GLN A 185 5.95 11.04 -17.18
C GLN A 185 6.04 10.06 -16.01
N PHE A 186 5.29 8.97 -16.15
CA PHE A 186 5.50 7.74 -15.42
C PHE A 186 6.42 6.88 -16.28
N THR A 187 7.70 6.80 -15.94
CA THR A 187 8.74 6.17 -16.77
C THR A 187 9.01 4.75 -16.28
N PHE A 188 9.06 3.79 -17.20
CA PHE A 188 9.27 2.37 -16.93
C PHE A 188 10.50 1.85 -17.68
N TYR A 189 11.19 0.93 -17.04
CA TYR A 189 12.09 -0.04 -17.67
C TYR A 189 11.86 -1.39 -17.02
N MET A 190 11.95 -2.45 -17.80
CA MET A 190 11.84 -3.83 -17.30
C MET A 190 12.60 -4.79 -18.22
N ASP A 191 13.06 -5.86 -17.63
CA ASP A 191 13.55 -7.06 -18.29
C ASP A 191 13.05 -8.31 -17.55
N SER A 192 13.58 -9.48 -17.87
CA SER A 192 13.03 -10.78 -17.43
C SER A 192 12.89 -10.97 -15.91
N ASN A 193 13.61 -10.23 -15.08
CA ASN A 193 13.65 -10.46 -13.62
C ASN A 193 13.56 -9.18 -12.80
N GLN A 194 13.28 -8.07 -13.44
CA GLN A 194 13.22 -6.79 -12.76
C GLN A 194 12.30 -5.78 -13.45
N GLN A 195 11.84 -4.84 -12.68
CA GLN A 195 11.13 -3.67 -13.17
C GLN A 195 11.57 -2.46 -12.36
N ILE A 196 11.94 -1.38 -13.03
CA ILE A 196 12.06 -0.08 -12.38
C ILE A 196 11.06 0.89 -12.98
N LEU A 197 10.48 1.71 -12.12
CA LEU A 197 9.59 2.79 -12.52
C LEU A 197 9.91 4.04 -11.71
N GLY A 198 9.67 5.19 -12.35
CA GLY A 198 9.89 6.49 -11.74
C GLY A 198 8.85 7.52 -12.15
N TYR A 199 8.51 8.40 -11.22
CA TYR A 199 7.53 9.44 -11.42
C TYR A 199 7.72 10.61 -10.44
N PRO A 200 7.29 11.84 -10.80
CA PRO A 200 7.39 13.00 -9.92
C PRO A 200 6.43 12.85 -8.74
N ILE A 201 6.83 13.36 -7.58
CA ILE A 201 5.98 13.50 -6.40
C ILE A 201 6.15 14.88 -5.79
N GLN A 202 5.04 15.48 -5.37
CA GLN A 202 5.07 16.73 -4.62
C GLN A 202 5.23 16.45 -3.13
N ARG A 203 6.10 17.23 -2.49
CA ARG A 203 6.23 17.22 -1.02
C ARG A 203 5.45 18.40 -0.43
N ASN A 204 4.88 18.22 0.77
CA ASN A 204 4.16 19.28 1.49
C ASN A 204 5.01 20.55 1.67
N ASN A 205 4.35 21.69 1.49
CA ASN A 205 4.82 23.03 1.87
C ASN A 205 6.24 23.41 1.44
N MET A 206 6.36 23.89 0.21
CA MET A 206 7.46 24.72 -0.30
C MET A 206 8.88 24.14 -0.38
N GLN A 207 9.09 22.85 -0.24
CA GLN A 207 10.43 22.28 -0.43
C GLN A 207 10.47 21.30 -1.58
N SER A 208 11.26 21.62 -2.59
CA SER A 208 11.71 20.85 -3.74
C SER A 208 10.87 19.60 -4.10
N GLU A 209 10.26 19.66 -5.26
CA GLU A 209 9.67 18.49 -5.92
C GLU A 209 10.69 17.35 -5.99
N ARG A 210 10.21 16.13 -5.88
CA ARG A 210 11.02 14.93 -5.83
C ARG A 210 10.66 13.98 -6.95
N TYR A 211 11.56 13.08 -7.28
CA TYR A 211 11.31 11.98 -8.20
C TYR A 211 11.39 10.67 -7.44
N ASN A 212 10.29 9.93 -7.42
CA ASN A 212 10.19 8.64 -6.75
C ASN A 212 10.67 7.55 -7.68
N LEU A 213 11.47 6.63 -7.17
CA LEU A 213 12.02 5.47 -7.87
C LEU A 213 11.60 4.20 -7.13
N VAL A 214 11.07 3.25 -7.86
CA VAL A 214 10.62 1.95 -7.34
C VAL A 214 11.22 0.87 -8.22
N TRP A 215 12.14 0.09 -7.68
CA TRP A 215 12.85 -0.95 -8.42
C TRP A 215 12.59 -2.32 -7.81
N TYR A 216 11.83 -3.14 -8.52
CA TYR A 216 11.58 -4.55 -8.19
C TYR A 216 12.68 -5.41 -8.78
N LYS A 217 13.20 -6.35 -7.99
CA LYS A 217 14.24 -7.30 -8.41
C LYS A 217 13.97 -8.68 -7.82
N ALA A 218 14.01 -9.72 -8.65
CA ALA A 218 13.89 -11.10 -8.19
C ALA A 218 15.01 -11.43 -7.19
N ILE A 219 14.65 -12.06 -6.10
CA ILE A 219 15.57 -12.55 -5.06
C ILE A 219 15.03 -13.87 -4.56
N ASP A 220 15.90 -14.88 -4.57
CA ASP A 220 15.53 -16.21 -4.11
C ASP A 220 15.21 -16.26 -2.61
N GLN A 221 14.40 -17.23 -2.22
CA GLN A 221 13.98 -17.42 -0.83
C GLN A 221 15.18 -17.56 0.13
N ASP A 222 16.27 -18.20 -0.33
CA ASP A 222 17.47 -18.45 0.47
C ASP A 222 18.23 -17.14 0.80
N GLU A 223 18.13 -16.15 -0.07
CA GLU A 223 18.75 -14.84 0.13
C GLU A 223 17.87 -13.86 0.92
N LEU A 224 16.58 -14.16 1.10
CA LEU A 224 15.61 -13.26 1.72
C LEU A 224 16.05 -12.76 3.11
N ASP A 225 16.67 -13.63 3.91
CA ASP A 225 17.10 -13.30 5.27
C ASP A 225 18.08 -12.12 5.33
N ARG A 226 18.93 -11.92 4.30
CA ARG A 226 19.84 -10.76 4.21
C ARG A 226 19.09 -9.43 4.22
N PHE A 227 17.92 -9.38 3.59
CA PHE A 227 17.10 -8.18 3.46
C PHE A 227 16.20 -7.93 4.67
N LEU A 228 16.18 -8.87 5.61
CA LEU A 228 15.41 -8.78 6.85
C LEU A 228 16.27 -8.43 8.07
N VAL A 229 17.60 -8.37 7.95
CA VAL A 229 18.50 -7.94 9.01
C VAL A 229 18.86 -6.47 8.84
N ASP A 230 18.64 -5.66 9.89
CA ASP A 230 18.98 -4.24 9.85
C ASP A 230 20.48 -3.98 10.17
N LYS A 231 20.95 -2.75 9.95
CA LYS A 231 22.34 -2.33 10.18
C LYS A 231 22.83 -2.48 11.63
N TYR A 232 21.94 -2.79 12.56
CA TYR A 232 22.27 -3.08 13.96
C TYR A 232 22.23 -4.58 14.27
N GLY A 233 22.05 -5.44 13.25
CA GLY A 233 21.97 -6.90 13.40
C GLY A 233 20.62 -7.44 13.87
N LYS A 234 19.61 -6.58 13.98
CA LYS A 234 18.26 -7.02 14.39
C LYS A 234 17.51 -7.60 13.18
N LYS A 235 17.05 -8.86 13.31
CA LYS A 235 16.16 -9.50 12.31
C LYS A 235 14.71 -9.01 12.47
N HIS A 236 14.09 -8.69 11.36
CA HIS A 236 12.70 -8.27 11.24
C HIS A 236 11.90 -9.34 10.49
N HIS A 237 10.58 -9.43 10.74
CA HIS A 237 9.75 -10.49 10.12
C HIS A 237 9.45 -10.22 8.63
N TYR A 238 9.11 -9.00 8.24
CA TYR A 238 8.65 -8.71 6.87
C TYR A 238 9.39 -7.55 6.20
N SER A 239 9.91 -6.60 6.95
CA SER A 239 10.64 -5.46 6.38
C SER A 239 11.51 -4.77 7.43
N VAL A 240 12.66 -4.28 7.00
CA VAL A 240 13.51 -3.39 7.78
C VAL A 240 12.94 -1.96 7.71
N PRO A 241 12.87 -1.23 8.84
CA PRO A 241 12.45 0.18 8.80
C PRO A 241 13.34 1.00 7.86
N PRO A 242 12.79 2.00 7.15
CA PRO A 242 13.59 2.99 6.42
C PRO A 242 14.70 3.56 7.32
N ASN A 243 15.85 3.92 6.77
CA ASN A 243 17.09 4.37 7.46
C ASN A 243 17.82 3.29 8.29
N ARG A 244 17.38 2.03 8.29
CA ARG A 244 18.06 0.91 8.94
C ARG A 244 18.58 -0.14 7.96
N THR A 245 18.44 0.07 6.67
CA THR A 245 19.01 -0.79 5.63
C THR A 245 20.53 -0.86 5.81
N HIS A 246 21.09 -2.06 5.70
CA HIS A 246 22.53 -2.29 5.85
C HIS A 246 23.33 -1.63 4.70
N SER A 247 24.44 -1.00 5.01
CA SER A 247 25.27 -0.27 4.02
C SER A 247 25.77 -1.14 2.86
N ASN A 248 26.09 -2.41 3.14
CA ASN A 248 26.54 -3.35 2.10
C ASN A 248 25.42 -3.61 1.07
N LEU A 249 24.16 -3.77 1.52
CA LEU A 249 23.04 -3.94 0.59
C LEU A 249 22.81 -2.69 -0.27
N ILE A 250 23.07 -1.50 0.29
CA ILE A 250 22.99 -0.25 -0.48
C ILE A 250 24.12 -0.20 -1.51
N ALA A 251 25.35 -0.59 -1.16
CA ALA A 251 26.47 -0.64 -2.08
C ALA A 251 26.23 -1.65 -3.23
N GLU A 252 25.77 -2.85 -2.91
CA GLU A 252 25.37 -3.87 -3.89
C GLU A 252 24.25 -3.35 -4.83
N MET A 253 23.27 -2.63 -4.29
CA MET A 253 22.21 -2.02 -5.08
C MET A 253 22.73 -0.97 -6.04
N LEU A 254 23.67 -0.10 -5.61
CA LEU A 254 24.29 0.92 -6.46
C LEU A 254 25.12 0.29 -7.59
N GLU A 255 25.87 -0.76 -7.31
CA GLU A 255 26.63 -1.51 -8.29
C GLU A 255 25.70 -2.17 -9.32
N SER A 256 24.69 -2.91 -8.86
CA SER A 256 23.66 -3.49 -9.74
C SER A 256 22.95 -2.43 -10.59
N ALA A 257 22.60 -1.28 -10.01
CA ALA A 257 21.96 -0.21 -10.76
C ALA A 257 22.84 0.33 -11.89
N SER A 258 24.16 0.42 -11.67
CA SER A 258 25.11 0.91 -12.67
C SER A 258 25.27 -0.03 -13.87
N THR A 259 25.12 -1.32 -13.66
CA THR A 259 25.35 -2.37 -14.67
C THR A 259 24.08 -2.88 -15.33
N GLU A 260 22.95 -2.87 -14.62
CA GLU A 260 21.72 -3.51 -15.06
C GLU A 260 20.65 -2.51 -15.57
N LEU A 261 20.68 -1.25 -15.10
CA LEU A 261 19.65 -0.28 -15.45
C LEU A 261 20.08 0.69 -16.57
N PRO A 262 19.11 1.24 -17.32
CA PRO A 262 19.37 2.39 -18.20
C PRO A 262 20.01 3.54 -17.45
N HIS A 263 20.88 4.29 -18.13
CA HIS A 263 21.64 5.40 -17.54
C HIS A 263 20.75 6.44 -16.83
N PHE A 264 19.56 6.70 -17.34
CA PHE A 264 18.59 7.58 -16.69
C PHE A 264 18.28 7.14 -15.24
N PHE A 265 17.94 5.88 -15.03
CA PHE A 265 17.62 5.35 -13.72
C PHE A 265 18.84 5.19 -12.82
N SER A 266 19.94 4.65 -13.35
CA SER A 266 21.17 4.46 -12.58
C SER A 266 21.74 5.77 -12.06
N ASN A 267 21.72 6.84 -12.86
CA ASN A 267 22.15 8.19 -12.45
C ASN A 267 21.26 8.75 -11.33
N LEU A 268 19.94 8.57 -11.40
CA LEU A 268 19.03 9.03 -10.35
C LEU A 268 19.19 8.23 -9.04
N ILE A 269 19.38 6.90 -9.14
CA ILE A 269 19.64 6.05 -7.99
C ILE A 269 20.95 6.45 -7.29
N SER A 270 22.02 6.70 -8.04
CA SER A 270 23.31 7.11 -7.45
C SER A 270 23.25 8.43 -6.68
N LYS A 271 22.35 9.33 -7.04
CA LYS A 271 22.10 10.62 -6.38
C LYS A 271 21.04 10.54 -5.29
N SER A 272 20.37 9.41 -5.14
CA SER A 272 19.28 9.26 -4.17
C SER A 272 19.79 9.30 -2.73
N LYS A 273 18.95 9.84 -1.84
CA LYS A 273 19.25 9.89 -0.41
C LYS A 273 18.52 8.78 0.32
N ALA A 274 19.24 8.04 1.16
CA ALA A 274 18.72 7.01 2.06
C ALA A 274 17.78 5.99 1.35
N PRO A 275 18.23 5.30 0.29
CA PRO A 275 17.45 4.24 -0.31
C PRO A 275 17.17 3.14 0.72
N PHE A 276 16.02 2.49 0.59
CA PHE A 276 15.66 1.38 1.47
C PHE A 276 15.01 0.25 0.67
N VAL A 277 15.09 -0.94 1.23
CA VAL A 277 14.59 -2.17 0.61
C VAL A 277 13.50 -2.80 1.47
N SER A 278 12.54 -3.41 0.80
CA SER A 278 11.51 -4.23 1.44
C SER A 278 11.24 -5.45 0.59
N PRO A 279 11.21 -6.65 1.16
CA PRO A 279 10.64 -7.81 0.49
C PRO A 279 9.15 -7.56 0.20
N VAL A 280 8.68 -8.10 -0.92
CA VAL A 280 7.27 -8.00 -1.31
C VAL A 280 6.53 -9.23 -0.82
N TYR A 281 5.41 -9.00 -0.17
CA TYR A 281 4.50 -10.04 0.32
C TYR A 281 3.10 -9.74 -0.17
N ASP A 282 2.29 -10.77 -0.28
CA ASP A 282 0.84 -10.67 -0.36
C ASP A 282 0.16 -11.55 0.70
N ILE A 283 -1.07 -11.24 1.00
CA ILE A 283 -1.94 -12.05 1.87
C ILE A 283 -3.39 -11.79 1.54
N LEU A 284 -4.18 -12.84 1.57
CA LEU A 284 -5.63 -12.76 1.64
C LEU A 284 -6.09 -13.52 2.89
N THR A 285 -6.65 -12.79 3.84
CA THR A 285 -7.21 -13.38 5.07
C THR A 285 -8.52 -14.11 4.74
N ASP A 286 -8.75 -15.29 5.28
CA ASP A 286 -9.91 -16.14 5.00
C ASP A 286 -11.26 -15.50 5.39
N ARG A 287 -11.26 -14.63 6.38
CA ARG A 287 -12.41 -13.83 6.81
C ARG A 287 -11.97 -12.48 7.36
N PHE A 288 -12.80 -11.45 7.19
CA PHE A 288 -12.48 -10.09 7.60
C PHE A 288 -13.16 -9.67 8.90
N SER A 289 -14.02 -10.49 9.47
CA SER A 289 -14.66 -10.18 10.75
C SER A 289 -14.96 -11.41 11.59
N THR A 290 -15.09 -11.20 12.90
CA THR A 290 -15.68 -12.15 13.85
C THR A 290 -16.34 -11.38 14.99
N GLY A 291 -17.63 -11.67 15.26
CA GLY A 291 -18.43 -10.91 16.23
C GLY A 291 -18.34 -9.41 15.93
N ARG A 292 -17.84 -8.61 16.86
CA ARG A 292 -17.71 -7.15 16.77
C ARG A 292 -16.27 -6.69 16.46
N VAL A 293 -15.46 -7.54 15.86
CA VAL A 293 -14.09 -7.23 15.43
C VAL A 293 -14.00 -7.37 13.92
N VAL A 294 -13.38 -6.39 13.22
CA VAL A 294 -13.30 -6.33 11.77
C VAL A 294 -11.95 -5.80 11.29
N LEU A 295 -11.51 -6.23 10.11
CA LEU A 295 -10.28 -5.79 9.45
C LEU A 295 -10.57 -4.89 8.25
N VAL A 296 -9.69 -3.90 8.03
CA VAL A 296 -9.69 -3.03 6.83
C VAL A 296 -8.26 -2.85 6.32
N GLY A 297 -8.13 -2.55 5.04
CA GLY A 297 -6.83 -2.27 4.40
C GLY A 297 -5.88 -3.47 4.45
N ASP A 298 -4.60 -3.21 4.69
CA ASP A 298 -3.55 -4.23 4.71
C ASP A 298 -3.69 -5.24 5.88
N ALA A 299 -4.48 -4.91 6.90
CA ALA A 299 -4.80 -5.87 7.94
C ALA A 299 -5.71 -6.99 7.43
N ALA A 300 -6.60 -6.71 6.48
CA ALA A 300 -7.50 -7.66 5.85
C ALA A 300 -6.86 -8.42 4.69
N ALA A 301 -6.23 -7.69 3.76
CA ALA A 301 -5.54 -8.28 2.61
C ALA A 301 -4.50 -7.32 2.05
N VAL A 302 -3.35 -7.85 1.66
CA VAL A 302 -2.26 -7.12 1.01
C VAL A 302 -2.12 -7.60 -0.41
N ALA A 303 -2.27 -6.72 -1.38
CA ALA A 303 -1.96 -6.98 -2.78
C ALA A 303 -0.52 -6.55 -3.09
N ARG A 304 0.14 -7.24 -4.04
CA ARG A 304 1.43 -6.81 -4.57
C ARG A 304 1.32 -5.42 -5.18
N PRO A 305 2.36 -4.60 -5.14
CA PRO A 305 2.26 -3.16 -5.43
C PRO A 305 1.96 -2.82 -6.90
N HIS A 306 2.13 -3.74 -7.85
CA HIS A 306 2.01 -3.49 -9.30
C HIS A 306 0.65 -2.91 -9.72
N VAL A 307 -0.43 -3.36 -9.10
CA VAL A 307 -1.79 -2.84 -9.39
C VAL A 307 -2.02 -1.43 -8.83
N GLY A 308 -1.10 -0.87 -8.02
CA GLY A 308 -1.23 0.47 -7.43
C GLY A 308 -2.43 0.65 -6.50
N MET A 309 -3.08 -0.44 -6.08
CA MET A 309 -4.40 -0.42 -5.41
C MET A 309 -4.35 -0.34 -3.89
N GLY A 310 -3.18 -0.39 -3.24
CA GLY A 310 -3.09 -0.51 -1.77
C GLY A 310 -3.95 0.51 -1.01
N VAL A 311 -3.76 1.81 -1.27
CA VAL A 311 -4.54 2.86 -0.62
C VAL A 311 -5.98 2.91 -1.14
N THR A 312 -6.21 2.71 -2.43
CA THR A 312 -7.56 2.68 -3.01
C THR A 312 -8.38 1.51 -2.45
N LYS A 313 -7.79 0.31 -2.34
CA LYS A 313 -8.43 -0.85 -1.70
C LYS A 313 -8.79 -0.54 -0.25
N ALA A 314 -7.84 -0.02 0.54
CA ALA A 314 -8.08 0.35 1.93
C ALA A 314 -9.21 1.37 2.07
N LEU A 315 -9.30 2.35 1.18
CA LEU A 315 -10.39 3.31 1.13
C LEU A 315 -11.73 2.63 0.82
N LEU A 316 -11.75 1.71 -0.15
CA LEU A 316 -12.98 1.00 -0.53
C LEU A 316 -13.45 0.06 0.57
N ASP A 317 -12.53 -0.59 1.30
CA ASP A 317 -12.85 -1.36 2.50
C ASP A 317 -13.55 -0.46 3.55
N CYS A 318 -12.95 0.70 3.84
CA CYS A 318 -13.50 1.63 4.82
C CYS A 318 -14.88 2.17 4.43
N VAL A 319 -15.07 2.50 3.15
CA VAL A 319 -16.38 2.97 2.63
C VAL A 319 -17.42 1.86 2.68
N ALA A 320 -17.05 0.63 2.31
CA ALA A 320 -17.96 -0.51 2.39
C ALA A 320 -18.39 -0.80 3.83
N LEU A 321 -17.43 -0.85 4.76
CA LEU A 321 -17.70 -1.04 6.19
C LEU A 321 -18.63 0.05 6.73
N HIS A 322 -18.29 1.31 6.48
CA HIS A 322 -19.10 2.45 6.90
C HIS A 322 -20.55 2.34 6.36
N ASN A 323 -20.71 2.05 5.07
CA ASN A 323 -22.04 1.93 4.45
C ASN A 323 -22.86 0.78 5.05
N LYS A 324 -22.23 -0.35 5.44
CA LYS A 324 -22.93 -1.46 6.09
C LYS A 324 -23.39 -1.07 7.50
N LEU A 325 -22.53 -0.41 8.27
CA LEU A 325 -22.84 0.06 9.63
C LEU A 325 -23.93 1.15 9.67
N GLU A 326 -24.09 1.93 8.59
CA GLU A 326 -25.18 2.90 8.45
C GLU A 326 -26.52 2.26 8.06
N LYS A 327 -26.47 1.18 7.28
CA LYS A 327 -27.70 0.53 6.74
C LYS A 327 -28.25 -0.55 7.66
N ILE A 328 -27.41 -1.26 8.39
CA ILE A 328 -27.74 -2.42 9.22
C ILE A 328 -27.54 -2.06 10.68
N SER A 329 -28.62 -2.08 11.46
CA SER A 329 -28.59 -1.67 12.87
C SER A 329 -27.80 -2.63 13.75
N ASN A 330 -27.83 -3.93 13.45
CA ASN A 330 -27.04 -4.94 14.15
C ASN A 330 -25.60 -4.91 13.63
N ILE A 331 -24.65 -4.59 14.54
CA ILE A 331 -23.24 -4.48 14.20
C ILE A 331 -22.68 -5.80 13.64
N GLU A 332 -22.96 -6.93 14.27
CA GLU A 332 -22.38 -8.22 13.88
C GLU A 332 -22.89 -8.66 12.49
N GLU A 333 -24.16 -8.42 12.19
CA GLU A 333 -24.72 -8.64 10.85
C GLU A 333 -24.05 -7.72 9.82
N ALA A 334 -23.89 -6.43 10.11
CA ALA A 334 -23.22 -5.48 9.24
C ALA A 334 -21.77 -5.90 8.93
N LEU A 335 -21.05 -6.41 9.93
CA LEU A 335 -19.67 -6.88 9.77
C LEU A 335 -19.59 -8.19 8.98
N SER A 336 -20.54 -9.11 9.17
CA SER A 336 -20.63 -10.35 8.39
C SER A 336 -20.86 -10.06 6.90
N ASP A 337 -21.80 -9.19 6.60
CA ASP A 337 -22.11 -8.74 5.23
C ASP A 337 -20.92 -8.04 4.57
N TYR A 338 -20.25 -7.15 5.32
CA TYR A 338 -19.01 -6.51 4.90
C TYR A 338 -17.92 -7.54 4.58
N SER A 339 -17.70 -8.48 5.48
CA SER A 339 -16.67 -9.52 5.36
C SER A 339 -16.82 -10.33 4.08
N ILE A 340 -18.04 -10.80 3.79
CA ILE A 340 -18.33 -11.57 2.57
C ILE A 340 -18.10 -10.74 1.30
N GLN A 341 -18.58 -9.49 1.28
CA GLN A 341 -18.42 -8.62 0.12
C GLN A 341 -16.98 -8.24 -0.14
N GLN A 342 -16.25 -7.79 0.90
CA GLN A 342 -14.90 -7.28 0.74
C GLN A 342 -13.85 -8.38 0.60
N HIS A 343 -14.11 -9.58 1.12
CA HIS A 343 -13.24 -10.72 0.85
C HIS A 343 -13.18 -11.03 -0.65
N ARG A 344 -14.33 -11.10 -1.33
CA ARG A 344 -14.40 -11.32 -2.79
C ARG A 344 -13.65 -10.23 -3.56
N PHE A 345 -13.86 -8.98 -3.20
CA PHE A 345 -13.17 -7.85 -3.82
C PHE A 345 -11.66 -7.90 -3.60
N ALA A 346 -11.21 -8.22 -2.39
CA ALA A 346 -9.80 -8.34 -2.07
C ALA A 346 -9.13 -9.52 -2.80
N ASP A 347 -9.82 -10.68 -2.91
CA ASP A 347 -9.34 -11.84 -3.66
C ASP A 347 -9.01 -11.47 -5.10
N GLN A 348 -9.88 -10.73 -5.75
CA GLN A 348 -9.69 -10.27 -7.12
C GLN A 348 -8.47 -9.37 -7.25
N ILE A 349 -8.33 -8.35 -6.37
CA ILE A 349 -7.19 -7.44 -6.37
C ILE A 349 -5.87 -8.18 -6.10
N VAL A 350 -5.87 -9.14 -5.17
CA VAL A 350 -4.69 -9.94 -4.87
C VAL A 350 -4.29 -10.79 -6.08
N ASN A 351 -5.26 -11.45 -6.73
CA ASN A 351 -4.98 -12.27 -7.92
C ASN A 351 -4.51 -11.43 -9.11
N ALA A 352 -5.14 -10.29 -9.40
CA ALA A 352 -4.68 -9.34 -10.42
C ALA A 352 -3.25 -8.86 -10.14
N SER A 353 -2.92 -8.60 -8.87
CA SER A 353 -1.58 -8.18 -8.47
C SER A 353 -0.52 -9.27 -8.62
N ARG A 354 -0.90 -10.53 -8.34
CA ARG A 354 -0.04 -11.70 -8.55
C ARG A 354 0.23 -11.90 -10.04
N HIS A 355 -0.82 -11.82 -10.86
CA HIS A 355 -0.71 -11.94 -12.31
C HIS A 355 0.23 -10.88 -12.90
N LEU A 356 -0.02 -9.60 -12.57
CA LEU A 356 0.78 -8.48 -13.10
C LEU A 356 2.25 -8.50 -12.63
N GLY A 357 2.55 -9.10 -11.48
CA GLY A 357 3.92 -9.24 -10.95
C GLY A 357 4.62 -10.55 -11.32
N SER A 358 3.92 -11.48 -12.01
CA SER A 358 4.44 -12.82 -12.26
C SER A 358 5.69 -12.88 -13.15
N PHE A 359 5.88 -11.88 -14.04
CA PHE A 359 7.05 -11.83 -14.92
C PHE A 359 8.37 -11.63 -14.15
N ILE A 360 8.36 -11.04 -12.96
CA ILE A 360 9.55 -10.86 -12.11
C ILE A 360 9.98 -12.20 -11.49
N GLN A 361 9.06 -13.16 -11.35
CA GLN A 361 9.29 -14.47 -10.75
C GLN A 361 9.71 -15.55 -11.76
N LYS A 362 9.79 -15.23 -13.05
CA LYS A 362 10.16 -16.20 -14.09
C LYS A 362 11.56 -16.73 -13.80
N ASP A 363 11.70 -18.05 -13.83
CA ASP A 363 12.93 -18.77 -13.51
C ASP A 363 14.16 -18.14 -14.15
N GLN A 364 15.15 -17.79 -13.32
CA GLN A 364 16.44 -17.26 -13.75
C GLN A 364 17.23 -18.23 -14.67
N HIS A 365 16.78 -19.47 -14.80
CA HIS A 365 17.44 -20.54 -15.54
C HIS A 365 16.97 -20.74 -16.99
N SER A 366 15.96 -20.02 -17.46
CA SER A 366 15.55 -20.10 -18.86
C SER A 366 16.33 -19.09 -19.72
N LEU A 367 17.23 -19.59 -20.53
CA LEU A 367 18.15 -18.86 -21.40
C LEU A 367 17.51 -17.98 -22.49
N ASN A 368 16.17 -17.87 -22.55
CA ASN A 368 15.41 -17.12 -23.57
C ASN A 368 14.30 -16.21 -22.99
N ASN A 369 14.54 -15.56 -21.88
CA ASN A 369 13.52 -14.80 -21.14
C ASN A 369 13.49 -13.28 -21.45
N GLU A 370 13.77 -12.87 -22.67
CA GLU A 370 13.45 -11.51 -23.08
C GLU A 370 11.93 -11.31 -23.11
N LEU A 371 11.44 -10.29 -22.37
CA LEU A 371 10.05 -9.88 -22.43
C LEU A 371 9.73 -9.42 -23.86
N LYS A 372 8.69 -10.00 -24.45
CA LYS A 372 8.22 -9.61 -25.77
C LYS A 372 7.62 -8.19 -25.73
N GLY A 373 7.67 -7.51 -26.83
CA GLY A 373 7.13 -6.17 -26.94
C GLY A 373 5.66 -6.04 -26.53
N GLU A 374 4.83 -7.06 -26.77
CA GLU A 374 3.43 -7.12 -26.35
C GLU A 374 3.28 -7.28 -24.83
N GLU A 375 4.12 -8.08 -24.20
CA GLU A 375 4.14 -8.25 -22.73
C GLU A 375 4.55 -6.94 -22.03
N ILE A 376 5.54 -6.24 -22.56
CA ILE A 376 5.97 -4.92 -22.06
C ILE A 376 4.80 -3.93 -22.13
N SER A 377 4.11 -3.85 -23.29
CA SER A 377 2.96 -2.96 -23.43
C SER A 377 1.87 -3.29 -22.42
N TYR A 378 1.52 -4.56 -22.31
CA TYR A 378 0.53 -5.03 -21.36
C TYR A 378 0.87 -4.63 -19.91
N ILE A 379 2.12 -4.84 -19.48
CA ILE A 379 2.55 -4.48 -18.13
C ILE A 379 2.51 -2.96 -17.92
N VAL A 380 2.99 -2.15 -18.88
CA VAL A 380 3.01 -0.68 -18.76
C VAL A 380 1.58 -0.12 -18.73
N GLU A 381 0.69 -0.62 -19.56
CA GLU A 381 -0.71 -0.17 -19.62
C GLU A 381 -1.47 -0.52 -18.33
N ASN A 382 -1.23 -1.69 -17.76
CA ASN A 382 -2.01 -2.22 -16.64
C ASN A 382 -1.38 -1.96 -15.25
N THR A 383 -0.11 -1.56 -15.18
CA THR A 383 0.52 -1.18 -13.90
C THR A 383 -0.20 0.04 -13.31
N ALA A 384 -0.66 -0.06 -12.07
CA ALA A 384 -1.39 0.98 -11.36
C ALA A 384 -2.62 1.48 -12.15
N ASP A 385 -3.30 0.58 -12.87
CA ASP A 385 -4.56 0.84 -13.55
C ASP A 385 -5.73 0.31 -12.71
N TYR A 386 -6.73 1.19 -12.49
CA TYR A 386 -7.89 0.84 -11.67
C TYR A 386 -8.84 -0.09 -12.43
N GLN A 387 -9.03 0.16 -13.72
CA GLN A 387 -9.98 -0.60 -14.54
C GLN A 387 -9.48 -2.03 -14.72
N PHE A 388 -8.20 -2.22 -15.02
CA PHE A 388 -7.57 -3.53 -15.04
C PHE A 388 -7.80 -4.31 -13.76
N ALA A 389 -7.52 -3.70 -12.59
CA ALA A 389 -7.69 -4.35 -11.30
C ALA A 389 -9.15 -4.74 -10.99
N ILE A 390 -10.12 -4.19 -11.72
CA ILE A 390 -11.56 -4.46 -11.54
C ILE A 390 -12.15 -5.28 -12.69
N ASP A 391 -11.69 -5.12 -13.93
CA ASP A 391 -12.24 -5.79 -15.12
C ASP A 391 -11.75 -7.25 -15.27
N GLU A 392 -10.56 -7.60 -14.81
CA GLU A 392 -10.19 -9.03 -14.63
C GLU A 392 -11.20 -9.78 -13.75
N ILE A 393 -11.98 -9.02 -13.00
CA ILE A 393 -13.11 -9.48 -12.19
C ILE A 393 -14.29 -9.96 -13.05
N SER A 394 -14.59 -9.26 -14.15
CA SER A 394 -15.81 -9.53 -14.94
C SER A 394 -15.67 -10.76 -15.83
N ASP A 395 -14.47 -11.09 -16.25
CA ASP A 395 -14.23 -12.21 -17.20
C ASP A 395 -14.19 -13.59 -16.51
N HIS A 396 -13.89 -13.61 -15.21
CA HIS A 396 -13.87 -14.86 -14.42
C HIS A 396 -15.16 -15.15 -13.63
N TYR A 397 -16.05 -14.16 -13.51
CA TYR A 397 -17.34 -14.31 -12.82
C TYR A 397 -18.44 -13.58 -13.60
N PRO A 398 -19.27 -14.29 -14.38
CA PRO A 398 -20.40 -13.67 -15.06
C PRO A 398 -21.31 -12.98 -14.03
N ARG A 399 -21.63 -11.72 -14.29
CA ARG A 399 -22.60 -10.98 -13.51
C ARG A 399 -23.91 -11.77 -13.53
N ASN A 400 -24.31 -12.32 -12.40
CA ASN A 400 -25.68 -12.79 -12.25
C ASN A 400 -26.59 -11.57 -12.43
N SER A 401 -27.15 -11.46 -13.63
CA SER A 401 -28.24 -10.56 -13.95
C SER A 401 -29.47 -10.99 -13.19
N SER A 402 -29.86 -10.26 -12.18
CA SER A 402 -31.26 -9.92 -11.85
C SER A 402 -31.32 -9.02 -10.61
#